data_7577ff728cf1253844ab48e51b4bcdf3
#
_entry.id   7577ff728cf1253844ab48e51b4bcdf3
#
_cell.length_a   1.000
_cell.length_b   1.000
_cell.length_c   1.000
_cell.angle_alpha   90.00
_cell.angle_beta   90.00
_cell.angle_gamma   90.00
#
_symmetry.space_group_name_H-M   'P 1'
#
loop_
_entity.id
_entity.type
_entity.pdbx_description
1 polymer ?
#
loop_
_entity_poly.entity_id
_entity_poly.type
_entity_poly.pdbx_seq_one_letter_code
_entity_poly.pdbx_strand_id
1 'polypeptide(L)'
;MISDFPAGNYRFIPAVFQYSSGVMAARHYEIERVRFIEPEPLARGFRQVAQYIKDAGRPLTSFCACELRSPAAFTEEGFRAFNLEYVKTLAEWGIYDGTTNPVARSNVCPEIDPPSEPSIYAFSFTRPNRGQTPTHIISGSAETREGAGSYSERTVRYRDLSPEGLKEKVRFTVSQMESRLATFDSALDESTGVQAYTVHDFHPVFAEELVRHGAARFGLTWHFARPPVVDLEFEMDCRYVLREFVI
;
A
#
# COMPACT_ATOMS: atom_id res chain seq x y z
N MET A 1 6.32 7.11 15.21
CA MET A 1 6.48 8.59 15.09
C MET A 1 5.87 9.00 13.77
N ILE A 2 5.15 10.15 13.73
CA ILE A 2 4.52 10.68 12.51
C ILE A 2 5.35 11.88 12.06
N SER A 3 5.53 12.04 10.74
CA SER A 3 6.19 13.18 10.10
C SER A 3 5.19 13.96 9.25
N ASP A 4 5.35 15.27 9.16
CA ASP A 4 4.51 16.13 8.32
C ASP A 4 5.10 16.27 6.90
N PHE A 5 4.22 16.29 5.89
CA PHE A 5 4.55 16.69 4.52
C PHE A 5 3.62 17.83 4.07
N PRO A 6 3.91 19.08 4.48
CA PRO A 6 3.03 20.22 4.24
C PRO A 6 2.77 20.50 2.77
N ALA A 7 3.77 20.30 1.89
CA ALA A 7 3.63 20.49 0.45
C ALA A 7 2.53 19.61 -0.17
N GLY A 8 2.31 18.42 0.41
CA GLY A 8 1.28 17.47 -0.02
C GLY A 8 -0.01 17.56 0.78
N ASN A 9 -0.05 18.34 1.87
CA ASN A 9 -1.17 18.43 2.81
C ASN A 9 -1.52 17.07 3.46
N TYR A 10 -0.50 16.30 3.86
CA TYR A 10 -0.64 15.05 4.59
C TYR A 10 0.51 14.81 5.58
N ARG A 11 0.30 13.85 6.45
CA ARG A 11 1.30 13.30 7.38
C ARG A 11 1.56 11.86 7.01
N PHE A 12 2.69 11.32 7.43
CA PHE A 12 3.07 9.96 7.10
C PHE A 12 3.85 9.28 8.23
N ILE A 13 3.86 7.96 8.22
CA ILE A 13 4.69 7.13 9.10
C ILE A 13 5.96 6.81 8.33
N PRO A 14 7.14 7.38 8.69
CA PRO A 14 8.40 7.07 8.01
C PRO A 14 8.73 5.58 8.04
N ALA A 15 9.23 5.06 6.92
CA ALA A 15 9.67 3.67 6.81
C ALA A 15 10.99 3.58 6.03
N VAL A 16 10.92 3.18 4.77
CA VAL A 16 12.07 2.92 3.92
C VAL A 16 12.09 3.89 2.73
N PHE A 17 13.19 3.94 1.97
CA PHE A 17 13.31 4.91 0.86
C PHE A 17 12.25 4.72 -0.22
N GLN A 18 11.70 3.54 -0.40
CA GLN A 18 10.74 3.24 -1.45
C GLN A 18 9.27 3.59 -1.10
N TYR A 19 8.91 3.73 0.18
CA TYR A 19 7.57 4.10 0.64
C TYR A 19 7.54 4.45 2.13
N SER A 20 6.46 5.09 2.58
CA SER A 20 6.10 5.25 3.99
C SER A 20 5.21 4.09 4.45
N SER A 21 5.12 3.82 5.76
CA SER A 21 4.24 2.77 6.29
C SER A 21 2.76 3.15 6.22
N GLY A 22 2.43 4.42 6.03
CA GLY A 22 1.08 4.91 5.86
C GLY A 22 1.03 6.42 5.79
N VAL A 23 -0.10 6.95 5.31
CA VAL A 23 -0.37 8.39 5.14
C VAL A 23 -1.72 8.75 5.72
N MET A 24 -1.84 9.97 6.25
CA MET A 24 -3.08 10.55 6.75
C MET A 24 -3.23 11.98 6.24
N ALA A 25 -4.39 12.34 5.73
CA ALA A 25 -4.67 13.70 5.29
C ALA A 25 -4.48 14.72 6.42
N ALA A 26 -3.94 15.88 6.11
CA ALA A 26 -3.87 17.01 7.03
C ALA A 26 -5.28 17.56 7.32
N ARG A 27 -5.42 18.34 8.40
CA ARG A 27 -6.68 19.01 8.74
C ARG A 27 -7.20 19.82 7.55
N HIS A 28 -8.50 19.73 7.28
CA HIS A 28 -9.20 20.35 6.13
C HIS A 28 -8.85 19.75 4.76
N TYR A 29 -8.25 18.56 4.76
CA TYR A 29 -8.01 17.76 3.56
C TYR A 29 -8.60 16.36 3.74
N GLU A 30 -8.85 15.70 2.63
CA GLU A 30 -9.18 14.28 2.53
C GLU A 30 -8.31 13.62 1.46
N ILE A 31 -8.17 12.31 1.55
CA ILE A 31 -7.56 11.50 0.50
C ILE A 31 -8.66 11.03 -0.45
N GLU A 32 -8.48 11.26 -1.73
CA GLU A 32 -9.26 10.68 -2.81
C GLU A 32 -8.46 9.56 -3.47
N ARG A 33 -9.08 8.39 -3.64
CA ARG A 33 -8.48 7.26 -4.34
C ARG A 33 -9.08 7.12 -5.73
N VAL A 34 -8.22 6.91 -6.72
CA VAL A 34 -8.60 6.72 -8.12
C VAL A 34 -7.96 5.43 -8.63
N ARG A 35 -8.77 4.53 -9.16
CA ARG A 35 -8.34 3.27 -9.75
C ARG A 35 -8.51 3.30 -11.26
N PHE A 36 -7.50 2.87 -11.99
CA PHE A 36 -7.63 2.60 -13.42
C PHE A 36 -8.50 1.35 -13.66
N ILE A 37 -9.26 1.31 -14.75
CA ILE A 37 -9.97 0.09 -15.19
C ILE A 37 -8.94 -1.01 -15.43
N GLU A 38 -7.91 -0.70 -16.22
CA GLU A 38 -6.76 -1.56 -16.46
C GLU A 38 -5.48 -0.95 -15.87
N PRO A 39 -4.57 -1.75 -15.29
CA PRO A 39 -3.30 -1.22 -14.81
C PRO A 39 -2.51 -0.52 -15.92
N GLU A 40 -2.02 0.68 -15.66
CA GLU A 40 -1.27 1.48 -16.62
C GLU A 40 0.24 1.36 -16.39
N PRO A 41 1.05 1.03 -17.44
CA PRO A 41 2.51 1.02 -17.36
C PRO A 41 3.07 2.27 -16.66
N LEU A 42 4.08 2.12 -15.77
CA LEU A 42 4.50 3.19 -14.87
C LEU A 42 4.67 4.54 -15.56
N ALA A 43 5.41 4.59 -16.68
CA ALA A 43 5.69 5.86 -17.36
C ALA A 43 4.42 6.52 -17.91
N ARG A 44 3.47 5.74 -18.43
CA ARG A 44 2.18 6.24 -18.91
C ARG A 44 1.27 6.57 -17.75
N GLY A 45 1.19 5.69 -16.76
CA GLY A 45 0.39 5.87 -15.56
C GLY A 45 0.76 7.15 -14.80
N PHE A 46 2.04 7.42 -14.57
CA PHE A 46 2.47 8.65 -13.93
C PHE A 46 2.09 9.92 -14.72
N ARG A 47 2.13 9.88 -16.06
CA ARG A 47 1.63 11.01 -16.87
C ARG A 47 0.13 11.22 -16.70
N GLN A 48 -0.66 10.16 -16.68
CA GLN A 48 -2.12 10.24 -16.48
C GLN A 48 -2.43 10.71 -15.05
N VAL A 49 -1.75 10.18 -14.03
CA VAL A 49 -1.85 10.64 -12.64
C VAL A 49 -1.53 12.12 -12.52
N ALA A 50 -0.43 12.57 -13.13
CA ALA A 50 -0.04 13.99 -13.11
C ALA A 50 -1.11 14.87 -13.75
N GLN A 51 -1.69 14.43 -14.87
CA GLN A 51 -2.77 15.19 -15.53
C GLN A 51 -4.02 15.23 -14.65
N TYR A 52 -4.44 14.09 -14.09
CA TYR A 52 -5.62 14.01 -13.21
C TYR A 52 -5.48 14.93 -11.98
N ILE A 53 -4.34 14.90 -11.32
CA ILE A 53 -4.06 15.76 -10.15
C ILE A 53 -4.10 17.24 -10.53
N LYS A 54 -3.52 17.62 -11.68
CA LYS A 54 -3.58 18.99 -12.20
C LYS A 54 -4.99 19.44 -12.52
N ASP A 55 -5.79 18.59 -13.16
CA ASP A 55 -7.20 18.85 -13.50
C ASP A 55 -8.07 19.00 -12.25
N ALA A 56 -7.71 18.29 -11.16
CA ALA A 56 -8.28 18.49 -9.84
C ALA A 56 -7.82 19.79 -9.14
N GLY A 57 -7.00 20.61 -9.79
CA GLY A 57 -6.46 21.86 -9.22
C GLY A 57 -5.45 21.64 -8.09
N ARG A 58 -4.76 20.49 -8.10
CA ARG A 58 -3.82 20.15 -7.04
C ARG A 58 -2.36 20.13 -7.54
N PRO A 59 -1.39 20.46 -6.67
CA PRO A 59 0.02 20.27 -7.00
C PRO A 59 0.38 18.78 -7.02
N LEU A 60 1.40 18.37 -7.78
CA LEU A 60 1.86 16.99 -7.84
C LEU A 60 2.33 16.44 -6.48
N THR A 61 2.80 17.32 -5.60
CA THR A 61 3.13 16.96 -4.20
C THR A 61 1.93 16.44 -3.41
N SER A 62 0.68 16.67 -3.87
CA SER A 62 -0.52 16.09 -3.23
C SER A 62 -0.66 14.57 -3.43
N PHE A 63 0.08 13.96 -4.37
CA PHE A 63 0.15 12.52 -4.53
C PHE A 63 0.67 11.87 -3.24
N CYS A 64 -0.13 11.00 -2.62
CA CYS A 64 0.17 10.48 -1.30
C CYS A 64 0.19 8.96 -1.20
N ALA A 65 -0.40 8.25 -2.17
CA ALA A 65 -0.34 6.79 -2.19
C ALA A 65 -0.45 6.25 -3.61
N CYS A 66 0.08 5.04 -3.85
CA CYS A 66 -0.21 4.27 -5.05
C CYS A 66 -0.24 2.75 -4.81
N GLU A 67 -0.99 2.07 -5.64
CA GLU A 67 -1.07 0.63 -5.71
C GLU A 67 -0.49 0.17 -7.04
N LEU A 68 0.55 -0.65 -6.98
CA LEU A 68 1.22 -1.17 -8.16
C LEU A 68 0.83 -2.61 -8.42
N ARG A 69 0.95 -2.99 -9.68
CA ARG A 69 0.88 -4.39 -10.13
C ARG A 69 2.14 -4.68 -10.94
N SER A 70 2.80 -5.78 -10.62
CA SER A 70 4.03 -6.23 -11.27
C SER A 70 3.81 -7.55 -11.99
N PRO A 71 4.57 -7.84 -13.07
CA PRO A 71 4.38 -9.06 -13.85
C PRO A 71 4.63 -10.35 -13.08
N ALA A 72 5.60 -10.32 -12.16
CA ALA A 72 6.01 -11.43 -11.31
C ALA A 72 6.75 -10.91 -10.08
N ALA A 73 6.90 -11.76 -9.07
CA ALA A 73 7.68 -11.47 -7.89
C ALA A 73 9.16 -11.25 -8.24
N PHE A 74 9.76 -10.25 -7.61
CA PHE A 74 11.16 -9.87 -7.79
C PHE A 74 12.07 -10.68 -6.88
N THR A 75 13.33 -10.84 -7.28
CA THR A 75 14.41 -11.07 -6.30
C THR A 75 14.61 -9.82 -5.43
N GLU A 76 15.29 -9.96 -4.30
CA GLU A 76 15.61 -8.80 -3.42
C GLU A 76 16.35 -7.68 -4.19
N GLU A 77 17.32 -8.05 -5.03
CA GLU A 77 18.09 -7.12 -5.85
C GLU A 77 17.20 -6.47 -6.92
N GLY A 78 16.38 -7.28 -7.61
CA GLY A 78 15.44 -6.78 -8.62
C GLY A 78 14.41 -5.84 -8.01
N PHE A 79 13.90 -6.13 -6.83
CA PHE A 79 12.98 -5.25 -6.12
C PHE A 79 13.63 -3.92 -5.75
N ARG A 80 14.89 -3.97 -5.28
CA ARG A 80 15.63 -2.75 -4.99
C ARG A 80 15.88 -1.91 -6.25
N ALA A 81 16.29 -2.54 -7.35
CA ALA A 81 16.50 -1.85 -8.63
C ALA A 81 15.21 -1.19 -9.14
N PHE A 82 14.10 -1.93 -9.13
CA PHE A 82 12.78 -1.40 -9.45
C PHE A 82 12.43 -0.17 -8.59
N ASN A 83 12.65 -0.23 -7.30
CA ASN A 83 12.34 0.86 -6.39
C ASN A 83 13.18 2.12 -6.65
N LEU A 84 14.43 1.97 -7.06
CA LEU A 84 15.29 3.09 -7.45
C LEU A 84 14.76 3.82 -8.70
N GLU A 85 14.18 3.09 -9.65
CA GLU A 85 13.51 3.71 -10.81
C GLU A 85 12.19 4.39 -10.39
N TYR A 86 11.38 3.71 -9.59
CA TYR A 86 10.10 4.25 -9.11
C TYR A 86 10.24 5.60 -8.41
N VAL A 87 11.22 5.76 -7.52
CA VAL A 87 11.37 7.01 -6.75
C VAL A 87 11.87 8.19 -7.57
N LYS A 88 12.38 7.97 -8.79
CA LYS A 88 12.82 9.07 -9.67
C LYS A 88 11.68 10.04 -9.98
N THR A 89 10.52 9.52 -10.36
CA THR A 89 9.33 10.34 -10.62
C THR A 89 8.88 11.11 -9.37
N LEU A 90 8.95 10.47 -8.20
CA LEU A 90 8.62 11.15 -6.94
C LEU A 90 9.62 12.28 -6.62
N ALA A 91 10.90 12.11 -6.95
CA ALA A 91 11.90 13.16 -6.82
C ALA A 91 11.63 14.33 -7.78
N GLU A 92 11.31 14.03 -9.05
CA GLU A 92 10.92 15.05 -10.04
C GLU A 92 9.67 15.85 -9.61
N TRP A 93 8.75 15.22 -8.88
CA TRP A 93 7.55 15.86 -8.35
C TRP A 93 7.79 16.63 -7.03
N GLY A 94 9.02 16.62 -6.52
CA GLY A 94 9.37 17.28 -5.25
C GLY A 94 8.82 16.56 -4.01
N ILE A 95 8.56 15.25 -4.11
CA ILE A 95 8.04 14.42 -3.03
C ILE A 95 9.16 13.68 -2.32
N TYR A 96 10.03 13.00 -3.06
CA TYR A 96 11.17 12.26 -2.52
C TYR A 96 12.42 13.11 -2.47
N ASP A 97 13.07 13.22 -1.32
CA ASP A 97 14.25 14.09 -1.10
C ASP A 97 15.60 13.36 -1.23
N GLY A 98 15.59 12.09 -1.67
CA GLY A 98 16.78 11.22 -1.75
C GLY A 98 16.94 10.30 -0.54
N THR A 99 16.22 10.54 0.54
CA THR A 99 16.26 9.74 1.78
C THR A 99 14.88 9.36 2.28
N THR A 100 13.95 10.30 2.28
CA THR A 100 12.61 10.17 2.86
C THR A 100 11.56 10.12 1.77
N ASN A 101 10.74 9.07 1.78
CA ASN A 101 9.60 8.94 0.89
C ASN A 101 8.30 9.00 1.71
N PRO A 102 7.51 10.07 1.57
CA PRO A 102 6.27 10.23 2.31
C PRO A 102 5.09 9.43 1.72
N VAL A 103 5.24 8.80 0.55
CA VAL A 103 4.13 8.15 -0.19
C VAL A 103 3.88 6.74 0.35
N ALA A 104 2.63 6.42 0.66
CA ALA A 104 2.21 5.04 0.94
C ALA A 104 2.17 4.21 -0.36
N ARG A 105 2.44 2.90 -0.26
CA ARG A 105 2.43 2.04 -1.43
C ARG A 105 2.11 0.59 -1.09
N SER A 106 1.35 -0.07 -1.96
CA SER A 106 1.34 -1.52 -2.12
C SER A 106 1.85 -1.90 -3.51
N ASN A 107 2.46 -3.06 -3.65
CA ASN A 107 2.88 -3.63 -4.93
C ASN A 107 2.69 -5.14 -4.87
N VAL A 108 1.95 -5.70 -5.80
CA VAL A 108 1.65 -7.13 -5.83
C VAL A 108 1.69 -7.68 -7.25
N CYS A 109 1.78 -8.99 -7.38
CA CYS A 109 1.90 -9.70 -8.65
C CYS A 109 0.65 -10.54 -8.88
N PRO A 110 -0.33 -10.07 -9.70
CA PRO A 110 -1.48 -10.86 -10.07
C PRO A 110 -1.06 -12.20 -10.68
N GLU A 111 -1.69 -13.30 -10.26
CA GLU A 111 -1.41 -14.63 -10.81
C GLU A 111 -2.18 -14.86 -12.11
N ILE A 112 -3.30 -14.14 -12.28
CA ILE A 112 -4.13 -14.20 -13.50
C ILE A 112 -4.05 -12.84 -14.18
N ASP A 113 -3.81 -12.85 -15.49
CA ASP A 113 -3.68 -11.65 -16.32
C ASP A 113 -2.73 -10.59 -15.75
N PRO A 114 -1.47 -10.97 -15.38
CA PRO A 114 -0.51 -10.01 -14.90
C PRO A 114 -0.19 -8.97 -15.98
N PRO A 115 0.12 -7.71 -15.60
CA PRO A 115 0.57 -6.73 -16.58
C PRO A 115 1.91 -7.16 -17.20
N SER A 116 2.20 -6.72 -18.42
CA SER A 116 3.45 -7.05 -19.12
C SER A 116 4.68 -6.36 -18.50
N GLU A 117 4.48 -5.29 -17.76
CA GLU A 117 5.50 -4.52 -17.05
C GLU A 117 4.91 -3.90 -15.77
N PRO A 118 5.75 -3.47 -14.79
CA PRO A 118 5.23 -2.82 -13.60
C PRO A 118 4.32 -1.65 -13.94
N SER A 119 3.13 -1.64 -13.35
CA SER A 119 2.02 -0.76 -13.72
C SER A 119 1.35 -0.15 -12.50
N ILE A 120 0.78 1.04 -12.65
CA ILE A 120 -0.07 1.68 -11.64
C ILE A 120 -1.49 1.11 -11.78
N TYR A 121 -2.01 0.53 -10.71
CA TYR A 121 -3.39 0.06 -10.60
C TYR A 121 -4.30 1.13 -10.03
N ALA A 122 -3.83 1.79 -8.96
CA ALA A 122 -4.55 2.89 -8.34
C ALA A 122 -3.56 3.92 -7.78
N PHE A 123 -4.05 5.13 -7.60
CA PHE A 123 -3.31 6.21 -6.95
C PHE A 123 -4.22 6.98 -6.01
N SER A 124 -3.63 7.74 -5.10
CA SER A 124 -4.37 8.60 -4.19
C SER A 124 -3.65 9.93 -4.02
N PHE A 125 -4.44 10.97 -3.81
CA PHE A 125 -3.94 12.31 -3.60
C PHE A 125 -4.82 13.07 -2.61
N THR A 126 -4.27 14.09 -1.98
CA THR A 126 -5.02 14.93 -1.06
C THR A 126 -5.79 16.01 -1.80
N ARG A 127 -6.99 16.29 -1.34
CA ARG A 127 -7.82 17.42 -1.81
C ARG A 127 -8.44 18.18 -0.63
N PRO A 128 -8.80 19.46 -0.78
CA PRO A 128 -9.49 20.19 0.27
C PRO A 128 -10.83 19.55 0.63
N ASN A 129 -11.09 19.44 1.93
CA ASN A 129 -12.37 18.97 2.48
C ASN A 129 -12.77 19.83 3.68
N ARG A 130 -14.05 20.16 3.80
CA ARG A 130 -14.60 20.87 4.97
C ARG A 130 -14.97 19.92 6.12
N GLY A 131 -14.97 18.62 5.87
CA GLY A 131 -15.18 17.59 6.89
C GLY A 131 -14.03 17.56 7.90
N GLN A 132 -14.27 16.94 9.05
CA GLN A 132 -13.29 16.84 10.13
C GLN A 132 -12.71 15.44 10.29
N THR A 133 -13.28 14.45 9.61
CA THR A 133 -12.83 13.07 9.73
C THR A 133 -11.54 12.87 8.92
N PRO A 134 -10.43 12.52 9.56
CA PRO A 134 -9.17 12.30 8.87
C PRO A 134 -9.27 11.01 8.04
N THR A 135 -8.89 11.09 6.77
CA THR A 135 -8.74 9.92 5.89
C THR A 135 -7.30 9.45 5.90
N HIS A 136 -7.10 8.14 5.77
CA HIS A 136 -5.75 7.54 5.78
C HIS A 136 -5.66 6.33 4.86
N ILE A 137 -4.42 5.98 4.50
CA ILE A 137 -4.06 4.76 3.78
C ILE A 137 -2.86 4.14 4.48
N ILE A 138 -2.93 2.85 4.75
CA ILE A 138 -1.82 2.05 5.26
C ILE A 138 -1.22 1.27 4.11
N SER A 139 0.09 1.37 3.96
CA SER A 139 0.86 0.69 2.92
C SER A 139 0.79 -0.83 3.04
N GLY A 140 0.96 -1.49 1.93
CA GLY A 140 1.13 -2.93 1.88
C GLY A 140 2.18 -3.42 2.88
N SER A 141 1.87 -4.50 3.56
CA SER A 141 2.79 -5.22 4.43
C SER A 141 2.64 -6.70 4.17
N ALA A 142 3.73 -7.34 3.83
CA ALA A 142 3.80 -8.79 3.80
C ALA A 142 4.29 -9.35 5.15
N GLU A 143 4.38 -10.67 5.26
CA GLU A 143 4.80 -11.38 6.45
C GLU A 143 6.32 -11.28 6.73
N THR A 144 6.91 -10.12 6.49
CA THR A 144 8.33 -9.88 6.74
C THR A 144 8.56 -8.69 7.65
N ARG A 145 9.50 -8.84 8.61
CA ARG A 145 9.89 -7.75 9.52
C ARG A 145 10.70 -6.70 8.78
N GLU A 146 10.47 -5.43 9.09
CA GLU A 146 11.37 -4.36 8.63
C GLU A 146 12.72 -4.46 9.33
N GLY A 147 13.81 -4.05 8.66
CA GLY A 147 15.14 -4.03 9.27
C GLY A 147 16.26 -4.55 8.36
N ALA A 148 17.42 -4.75 8.93
CA ALA A 148 18.60 -5.31 8.25
C ALA A 148 18.49 -6.83 8.10
N GLY A 149 19.25 -7.40 7.17
CA GLY A 149 19.27 -8.82 6.83
C GLY A 149 18.44 -9.15 5.59
N SER A 150 18.60 -10.36 5.10
CA SER A 150 17.88 -10.88 3.94
C SER A 150 16.37 -11.07 4.22
N TYR A 151 15.55 -11.14 3.19
CA TYR A 151 14.14 -11.50 3.36
C TYR A 151 13.97 -12.87 4.02
N SER A 152 14.82 -13.86 3.70
CA SER A 152 14.76 -15.18 4.29
C SER A 152 14.96 -15.19 5.82
N GLU A 153 15.76 -14.26 6.36
CA GLU A 153 15.99 -14.13 7.81
C GLU A 153 14.87 -13.40 8.53
N ARG A 154 14.17 -12.52 7.82
CA ARG A 154 13.14 -11.64 8.40
C ARG A 154 11.72 -12.13 8.20
N THR A 155 11.48 -13.04 7.23
CA THR A 155 10.15 -13.55 6.89
C THR A 155 9.67 -14.53 7.95
N VAL A 156 8.47 -14.31 8.43
CA VAL A 156 7.79 -15.21 9.36
C VAL A 156 7.55 -16.56 8.70
N ARG A 157 8.00 -17.65 9.35
CA ARG A 157 7.81 -19.02 8.83
C ARG A 157 8.26 -19.15 7.37
N TYR A 158 9.47 -18.65 7.08
CA TYR A 158 10.03 -18.63 5.73
C TYR A 158 9.88 -19.99 5.03
N ARG A 159 9.28 -19.98 3.84
CA ARG A 159 8.94 -21.17 3.01
C ARG A 159 8.04 -22.20 3.68
N ASP A 160 7.44 -21.91 4.80
CA ASP A 160 6.47 -22.81 5.42
C ASP A 160 5.06 -22.50 4.91
N LEU A 161 4.54 -23.38 4.07
CA LEU A 161 3.20 -23.31 3.49
C LEU A 161 2.20 -24.25 4.20
N SER A 162 2.59 -24.81 5.35
CA SER A 162 1.65 -25.59 6.17
C SER A 162 0.51 -24.68 6.66
N PRO A 163 -0.65 -25.25 7.01
CA PRO A 163 -1.76 -24.46 7.55
C PRO A 163 -1.35 -23.58 8.74
N GLU A 164 -0.49 -24.08 9.64
CA GLU A 164 0.02 -23.31 10.77
C GLU A 164 1.00 -22.23 10.33
N GLY A 165 1.87 -22.51 9.34
CA GLY A 165 2.77 -21.53 8.76
C GLY A 165 2.00 -20.37 8.11
N LEU A 166 0.99 -20.66 7.31
CA LEU A 166 0.10 -19.65 6.71
C LEU A 166 -0.66 -18.86 7.76
N LYS A 167 -1.16 -19.50 8.81
CA LYS A 167 -1.84 -18.83 9.92
C LYS A 167 -0.92 -17.79 10.60
N GLU A 168 0.31 -18.16 10.92
CA GLU A 168 1.28 -17.23 11.54
C GLU A 168 1.65 -16.06 10.62
N LYS A 169 1.76 -16.31 9.30
CA LYS A 169 2.00 -15.25 8.30
C LYS A 169 0.84 -14.24 8.28
N VAL A 170 -0.40 -14.72 8.20
CA VAL A 170 -1.61 -13.86 8.24
C VAL A 170 -1.65 -13.06 9.54
N ARG A 171 -1.49 -13.73 10.69
CA ARG A 171 -1.48 -13.08 12.02
C ARG A 171 -0.45 -11.99 12.13
N PHE A 172 0.77 -12.24 11.67
CA PHE A 172 1.83 -11.23 11.65
C PHE A 172 1.43 -10.02 10.81
N THR A 173 0.93 -10.24 9.60
CA THR A 173 0.55 -9.16 8.68
C THR A 173 -0.60 -8.33 9.26
N VAL A 174 -1.61 -8.95 9.86
CA VAL A 174 -2.70 -8.25 10.57
C VAL A 174 -2.14 -7.39 11.71
N SER A 175 -1.22 -7.93 12.51
CA SER A 175 -0.59 -7.16 13.59
C SER A 175 0.19 -5.92 13.09
N GLN A 176 0.77 -5.99 11.90
CA GLN A 176 1.42 -4.83 11.27
C GLN A 176 0.38 -3.78 10.86
N MET A 177 -0.77 -4.17 10.29
CA MET A 177 -1.85 -3.24 9.99
C MET A 177 -2.35 -2.54 11.25
N GLU A 178 -2.64 -3.29 12.31
CA GLU A 178 -3.09 -2.73 13.60
C GLU A 178 -2.08 -1.75 14.20
N SER A 179 -0.80 -2.11 14.21
CA SER A 179 0.27 -1.25 14.73
C SER A 179 0.38 0.07 13.98
N ARG A 180 0.26 0.03 12.64
CA ARG A 180 0.31 1.23 11.80
C ARG A 180 -0.94 2.09 11.97
N LEU A 181 -2.12 1.47 12.00
CA LEU A 181 -3.40 2.16 12.26
C LEU A 181 -3.41 2.83 13.63
N ALA A 182 -2.95 2.14 14.68
CA ALA A 182 -2.84 2.71 16.02
C ALA A 182 -1.95 3.97 16.07
N THR A 183 -0.96 4.08 15.16
CA THR A 183 -0.14 5.30 15.03
C THR A 183 -0.99 6.50 14.57
N PHE A 184 -2.09 6.27 13.88
CA PHE A 184 -3.05 7.28 13.42
C PHE A 184 -4.30 7.39 14.31
N ASP A 185 -4.29 6.77 15.50
CA ASP A 185 -5.46 6.68 16.40
C ASP A 185 -6.68 6.03 15.71
N SER A 186 -6.45 5.01 14.86
CA SER A 186 -7.46 4.30 14.09
C SER A 186 -7.34 2.78 14.26
N ALA A 187 -8.33 2.03 13.76
CA ALA A 187 -8.40 0.58 13.85
C ALA A 187 -8.92 -0.05 12.55
N LEU A 188 -8.72 -1.36 12.40
CA LEU A 188 -9.15 -2.10 11.19
C LEU A 188 -10.65 -2.03 10.94
N ASP A 189 -11.47 -2.01 11.98
CA ASP A 189 -12.93 -1.93 11.87
C ASP A 189 -13.45 -0.55 11.44
N GLU A 190 -12.59 0.47 11.38
CA GLU A 190 -12.88 1.77 10.79
C GLU A 190 -12.53 1.84 9.30
N SER A 191 -11.74 0.89 8.78
CA SER A 191 -11.26 0.90 7.39
C SER A 191 -12.41 0.67 6.40
N THR A 192 -12.62 1.61 5.47
CA THR A 192 -13.61 1.50 4.39
C THR A 192 -13.19 0.54 3.28
N GLY A 193 -11.93 0.15 3.23
CA GLY A 193 -11.38 -0.85 2.33
C GLY A 193 -10.23 -1.60 2.97
N VAL A 194 -10.32 -2.93 2.94
CA VAL A 194 -9.26 -3.85 3.35
C VAL A 194 -8.99 -4.77 2.17
N GLN A 195 -7.72 -4.94 1.81
CA GLN A 195 -7.29 -5.79 0.70
C GLN A 195 -6.31 -6.85 1.22
N ALA A 196 -6.52 -8.08 0.84
CA ALA A 196 -5.62 -9.20 1.07
C ALA A 196 -5.12 -9.76 -0.26
N TYR A 197 -3.85 -10.11 -0.29
CA TYR A 197 -3.15 -10.59 -1.48
C TYR A 197 -2.47 -11.90 -1.15
N THR A 198 -2.96 -12.98 -1.74
CA THR A 198 -2.37 -14.30 -1.61
C THR A 198 -2.94 -15.22 -2.70
N VAL A 199 -2.19 -16.25 -3.04
CA VAL A 199 -2.67 -17.37 -3.89
C VAL A 199 -3.04 -18.59 -3.07
N HIS A 200 -2.88 -18.51 -1.76
CA HIS A 200 -3.20 -19.60 -0.84
C HIS A 200 -4.63 -19.49 -0.30
N ASP A 201 -5.22 -20.62 0.00
CA ASP A 201 -6.51 -20.65 0.72
C ASP A 201 -6.30 -20.23 2.18
N PHE A 202 -6.78 -19.03 2.52
CA PHE A 202 -6.74 -18.53 3.89
C PHE A 202 -8.13 -18.54 4.59
N HIS A 203 -9.15 -19.11 3.96
CA HIS A 203 -10.47 -19.26 4.59
C HIS A 203 -10.42 -19.95 5.96
N PRO A 204 -9.57 -20.99 6.18
CA PRO A 204 -9.50 -21.63 7.49
C PRO A 204 -9.14 -20.70 8.65
N VAL A 205 -8.41 -19.62 8.35
CA VAL A 205 -7.94 -18.64 9.37
C VAL A 205 -8.70 -17.31 9.30
N PHE A 206 -9.56 -17.13 8.30
CA PHE A 206 -10.25 -15.86 8.02
C PHE A 206 -11.05 -15.34 9.23
N ALA A 207 -11.86 -16.21 9.86
CA ALA A 207 -12.69 -15.79 10.98
C ALA A 207 -11.86 -15.39 12.21
N GLU A 208 -10.80 -16.14 12.50
CA GLU A 208 -9.95 -15.92 13.68
C GLU A 208 -9.00 -14.74 13.50
N GLU A 209 -8.30 -14.66 12.36
CA GLU A 209 -7.20 -13.72 12.18
C GLU A 209 -7.63 -12.40 11.52
N LEU A 210 -8.81 -12.35 10.85
CA LEU A 210 -9.26 -11.14 10.15
C LEU A 210 -10.60 -10.61 10.69
N VAL A 211 -11.64 -11.46 10.77
CA VAL A 211 -12.97 -11.00 11.19
C VAL A 211 -12.96 -10.50 12.64
N ARG A 212 -12.32 -11.24 13.55
CA ARG A 212 -12.20 -10.85 14.97
C ARG A 212 -11.41 -9.56 15.19
N HIS A 213 -10.52 -9.24 14.26
CA HIS A 213 -9.73 -8.02 14.26
C HIS A 213 -10.42 -6.84 13.54
N GLY A 214 -11.67 -7.05 13.06
CA GLY A 214 -12.46 -6.00 12.44
C GLY A 214 -12.23 -5.81 10.94
N ALA A 215 -11.30 -6.54 10.33
CA ALA A 215 -10.90 -6.36 8.92
C ALA A 215 -12.05 -6.60 7.91
N ALA A 216 -13.14 -7.24 8.31
CA ALA A 216 -14.25 -7.57 7.44
C ALA A 216 -15.53 -6.74 7.68
N ARG A 217 -15.51 -5.72 8.54
CA ARG A 217 -16.71 -4.94 8.89
C ARG A 217 -17.41 -4.32 7.67
N PHE A 218 -16.64 -3.77 6.74
CA PHE A 218 -17.15 -3.19 5.48
C PHE A 218 -16.85 -4.05 4.25
N GLY A 219 -16.44 -5.28 4.47
CA GLY A 219 -15.97 -6.21 3.45
C GLY A 219 -14.45 -6.25 3.32
N LEU A 220 -13.97 -7.33 2.72
CA LEU A 220 -12.57 -7.53 2.39
C LEU A 220 -12.47 -7.96 0.93
N THR A 221 -11.56 -7.33 0.19
CA THR A 221 -11.25 -7.74 -1.17
C THR A 221 -10.05 -8.68 -1.17
N TRP A 222 -10.26 -9.91 -1.62
CA TRP A 222 -9.17 -10.86 -1.85
C TRP A 222 -8.72 -10.78 -3.31
N HIS A 223 -7.47 -10.40 -3.50
CA HIS A 223 -6.82 -10.47 -4.80
C HIS A 223 -5.98 -11.74 -4.89
N PHE A 224 -6.22 -12.54 -5.92
CA PHE A 224 -5.40 -13.73 -6.21
C PHE A 224 -4.07 -13.29 -6.82
N ALA A 225 -3.18 -12.86 -5.95
CA ALA A 225 -1.91 -12.22 -6.29
C ALA A 225 -0.85 -12.57 -5.26
N ARG A 226 0.41 -12.57 -5.67
CA ARG A 226 1.54 -12.77 -4.77
C ARG A 226 2.08 -11.41 -4.28
N PRO A 227 2.65 -11.35 -3.07
CA PRO A 227 3.50 -10.23 -2.67
C PRO A 227 4.65 -10.00 -3.66
N PRO A 228 5.28 -8.81 -3.66
CA PRO A 228 6.20 -8.41 -4.72
C PRO A 228 7.57 -9.08 -4.67
N VAL A 229 7.91 -9.77 -3.60
CA VAL A 229 9.23 -10.44 -3.44
C VAL A 229 9.02 -11.94 -3.36
N VAL A 230 9.92 -12.68 -4.00
CA VAL A 230 9.91 -14.16 -4.00
C VAL A 230 9.91 -14.71 -2.57
N ASP A 231 9.17 -15.80 -2.36
CA ASP A 231 8.99 -16.48 -1.06
C ASP A 231 8.21 -15.67 0.00
N LEU A 232 7.56 -14.55 -0.38
CA LEU A 232 6.50 -13.94 0.41
C LEU A 232 5.15 -14.47 -0.09
N GLU A 233 4.23 -14.77 0.83
CA GLU A 233 3.02 -15.55 0.53
C GLU A 233 1.72 -14.83 0.86
N PHE A 234 1.77 -13.81 1.74
CA PHE A 234 0.60 -13.06 2.16
C PHE A 234 0.93 -11.57 2.36
N GLU A 235 0.12 -10.69 1.81
CA GLU A 235 0.21 -9.24 2.01
C GLU A 235 -1.17 -8.65 2.28
N MET A 236 -1.23 -7.56 3.01
CA MET A 236 -2.44 -6.75 3.20
C MET A 236 -2.11 -5.27 3.09
N ASP A 237 -3.11 -4.50 2.67
CA ASP A 237 -3.21 -3.06 2.90
C ASP A 237 -4.62 -2.69 3.37
N CYS A 238 -4.78 -1.49 3.91
CA CYS A 238 -6.10 -0.98 4.27
C CYS A 238 -6.16 0.54 4.16
N ARG A 239 -7.38 1.05 4.13
CA ARG A 239 -7.64 2.49 4.00
C ARG A 239 -8.94 2.90 4.64
N TYR A 240 -9.00 4.13 5.08
CA TYR A 240 -10.22 4.87 5.36
C TYR A 240 -10.28 6.07 4.42
N VAL A 241 -11.05 5.98 3.35
CA VAL A 241 -11.27 7.04 2.35
C VAL A 241 -12.75 7.21 2.08
N LEU A 242 -13.17 8.44 1.78
CA LEU A 242 -14.58 8.78 1.57
C LEU A 242 -14.94 8.90 0.09
N ARG A 243 -13.94 8.88 -0.78
CA ARG A 243 -14.10 9.00 -2.23
C ARG A 243 -13.20 8.03 -2.95
N GLU A 244 -13.82 7.20 -3.77
CA GLU A 244 -13.14 6.28 -4.69
C GLU A 244 -13.77 6.39 -6.06
N PHE A 245 -12.91 6.48 -7.10
CA PHE A 245 -13.34 6.54 -8.50
C PHE A 245 -12.64 5.47 -9.32
N VAL A 246 -13.27 5.09 -10.41
CA VAL A 246 -12.71 4.21 -11.45
C VAL A 246 -12.70 5.00 -12.76
N ILE A 247 -11.57 5.03 -13.43
CA ILE A 247 -11.33 5.78 -14.67
C ILE A 247 -10.71 4.92 -15.74
#